data_842927bfd4074e2acb4852e887c09366
#
_entry.id   842927bfd4074e2acb4852e887c09366
#
_cell.length_a   1.000
_cell.length_b   1.000
_cell.length_c   1.000
_cell.angle_alpha   90.00
_cell.angle_beta   90.00
_cell.angle_gamma   90.00
#
_symmetry.space_group_name_H-M   'P 1'
#
loop_
_entity.id
_entity.type
_entity.pdbx_description
1 polymer ?
#
loop_
_entity_poly.entity_id
_entity_poly.type
_entity_poly.pdbx_seq_one_letter_code
_entity_poly.pdbx_strand_id
1 'polypeptide(L)'
;MSLAARAGRALGGRRAFISEAAASRAATLLDAAPDRPDVFARVCARRLEAASPADRKALEAALSELGNDAPVVERAIASGAPLDAVAILAAAWDSLDPDAKALVRDPLSRRDPGPVTWSRVTATQVNQTTCGAATMAMMLMMGDPLVALWVASGRRGGPYLPPEVFEADVRGGAIHTVADRWDSLQLAIHDRVTRHGLGLVPWPQAYGTPPWRVNNLTRFAGLRFRGVLVDDARADEVAALAAHARAALADGIPVPLYASGDSARGLDSVVPRHVVLLVGVDGDAFLAYEPSSGALHRLDLGALGGTPAAALGNWNRVAWAVLPKVRDR
;
A
#
# COMPACT_ATOMS: atom_id res chain seq x y z
N MET A 1 9.82 -21.88 15.90
CA MET A 1 9.68 -20.44 15.61
C MET A 1 10.94 -20.01 14.89
N SER A 2 10.80 -19.43 13.69
CA SER A 2 11.91 -18.96 12.87
C SER A 2 12.71 -17.87 13.61
N LEU A 3 14.00 -17.73 13.29
CA LEU A 3 14.84 -16.67 13.85
C LEU A 3 14.31 -15.28 13.49
N ALA A 4 13.70 -15.12 12.31
CA ALA A 4 13.07 -13.88 11.87
C ALA A 4 11.86 -13.51 12.78
N ALA A 5 11.04 -14.48 13.17
CA ALA A 5 9.94 -14.27 14.11
C ALA A 5 10.46 -13.91 15.53
N ARG A 6 11.62 -14.46 15.94
CA ARG A 6 12.30 -14.09 17.20
C ARG A 6 12.84 -12.66 17.14
N ALA A 7 13.49 -12.28 16.05
CA ALA A 7 14.01 -10.92 15.85
C ALA A 7 12.87 -9.90 15.80
N GLY A 8 11.78 -10.20 15.10
CA GLY A 8 10.59 -9.36 15.06
C GLY A 8 9.96 -9.13 16.44
N ARG A 9 10.00 -10.12 17.34
CA ARG A 9 9.57 -9.96 18.75
C ARG A 9 10.48 -9.04 19.53
N ALA A 10 11.79 -9.20 19.36
CA ALA A 10 12.78 -8.36 20.02
C ALA A 10 12.67 -6.89 19.60
N LEU A 11 12.20 -6.63 18.37
CA LEU A 11 11.96 -5.30 17.81
C LEU A 11 10.57 -4.71 18.17
N GLY A 12 9.86 -5.26 19.14
CA GLY A 12 8.61 -4.69 19.69
C GLY A 12 7.33 -5.20 19.03
N GLY A 13 7.39 -6.31 18.30
CA GLY A 13 6.23 -6.99 17.76
C GLY A 13 5.35 -7.57 18.89
N ARG A 14 4.23 -6.92 19.17
CA ARG A 14 3.18 -7.56 20.00
C ARG A 14 2.62 -8.76 19.23
N ARG A 15 2.51 -9.91 19.91
CA ARG A 15 1.84 -11.09 19.40
C ARG A 15 0.42 -10.74 18.95
N ALA A 16 0.21 -10.65 17.67
CA ALA A 16 -1.06 -10.97 17.07
C ALA A 16 -0.79 -12.14 16.13
N PHE A 17 -0.76 -13.37 16.69
CA PHE A 17 -0.78 -14.55 15.83
C PHE A 17 -2.02 -14.43 14.95
N ILE A 18 -1.83 -14.68 13.66
CA ILE A 18 -2.93 -15.02 12.78
C ILE A 18 -3.41 -16.38 13.30
N SER A 19 -4.39 -16.39 14.19
CA SER A 19 -5.02 -17.65 14.56
C SER A 19 -5.88 -18.09 13.37
N GLU A 20 -5.94 -19.40 13.13
CA GLU A 20 -6.81 -19.98 12.10
C GLU A 20 -8.27 -19.53 12.27
N ALA A 21 -8.74 -19.38 13.50
CA ALA A 21 -10.06 -18.83 13.82
C ALA A 21 -10.20 -17.33 13.46
N ALA A 22 -9.12 -16.52 13.51
CA ALA A 22 -9.14 -15.14 13.07
C ALA A 22 -9.05 -15.04 11.55
N ALA A 23 -8.29 -15.95 10.89
CA ALA A 23 -8.25 -16.09 9.44
C ALA A 23 -9.60 -16.51 8.88
N SER A 24 -10.24 -17.53 9.48
CA SER A 24 -11.56 -18.00 9.09
C SER A 24 -12.64 -16.91 9.26
N ARG A 25 -12.60 -16.16 10.37
CA ARG A 25 -13.51 -15.01 10.58
C ARG A 25 -13.24 -13.87 9.59
N ALA A 26 -11.99 -13.56 9.27
CA ALA A 26 -11.67 -12.57 8.27
C ALA A 26 -12.11 -13.02 6.88
N ALA A 27 -11.88 -14.29 6.52
CA ALA A 27 -12.41 -14.89 5.30
C ALA A 27 -13.94 -14.77 5.26
N THR A 28 -14.66 -15.16 6.32
CA THR A 28 -16.13 -15.08 6.37
C THR A 28 -16.66 -13.62 6.29
N LEU A 29 -15.94 -12.64 6.86
CA LEU A 29 -16.31 -11.23 6.80
C LEU A 29 -15.95 -10.57 5.46
N LEU A 30 -15.00 -11.17 4.74
CA LEU A 30 -14.53 -10.75 3.43
C LEU A 30 -14.98 -11.73 2.33
N ASP A 31 -15.56 -12.90 2.68
CA ASP A 31 -16.28 -13.82 1.77
C ASP A 31 -17.54 -13.13 1.26
N ALA A 32 -17.26 -12.18 0.42
CA ALA A 32 -18.27 -11.47 -0.28
C ALA A 32 -18.72 -12.32 -1.47
N ALA A 33 -20.02 -12.32 -1.67
CA ALA A 33 -20.58 -12.63 -2.95
C ALA A 33 -19.77 -11.91 -4.06
N PRO A 34 -19.55 -12.54 -5.23
CA PRO A 34 -18.78 -11.93 -6.32
C PRO A 34 -19.28 -10.53 -6.75
N ASP A 35 -20.50 -10.18 -6.37
CA ASP A 35 -21.13 -8.89 -6.66
C ASP A 35 -20.99 -7.83 -5.55
N ARG A 36 -20.21 -8.10 -4.51
CA ARG A 36 -20.04 -7.12 -3.44
C ARG A 36 -19.14 -5.97 -3.90
N PRO A 37 -19.59 -4.69 -3.71
CA PRO A 37 -18.73 -3.54 -3.98
C PRO A 37 -17.41 -3.61 -3.23
N ASP A 38 -16.34 -3.15 -3.84
CA ASP A 38 -15.02 -3.10 -3.19
C ASP A 38 -15.01 -2.13 -1.98
N VAL A 39 -13.87 -2.04 -1.31
CA VAL A 39 -13.72 -1.18 -0.13
C VAL A 39 -13.99 0.29 -0.44
N PHE A 40 -13.63 0.76 -1.64
CA PHE A 40 -13.81 2.17 -2.00
C PHE A 40 -15.26 2.52 -2.19
N ALA A 41 -16.01 1.73 -2.97
CA ALA A 41 -17.42 1.94 -3.18
C ALA A 41 -18.21 1.90 -1.86
N ARG A 42 -17.88 0.96 -0.95
CA ARG A 42 -18.53 0.87 0.36
C ARG A 42 -18.22 2.06 1.28
N VAL A 43 -16.97 2.55 1.28
CA VAL A 43 -16.57 3.71 2.09
C VAL A 43 -17.13 4.98 1.49
N CYS A 44 -17.13 5.12 0.15
CA CYS A 44 -17.75 6.23 -0.56
C CYS A 44 -19.24 6.33 -0.21
N ALA A 45 -20.01 5.25 -0.35
CA ALA A 45 -21.43 5.21 -0.01
C ALA A 45 -21.70 5.70 1.43
N ARG A 46 -20.95 5.18 2.42
CA ARG A 46 -21.10 5.62 3.81
C ARG A 46 -20.77 7.09 4.02
N ARG A 47 -19.81 7.64 3.28
CA ARG A 47 -19.49 9.08 3.37
C ARG A 47 -20.55 9.94 2.74
N LEU A 48 -21.13 9.51 1.61
CA LEU A 48 -22.28 10.17 0.99
C LEU A 48 -23.48 10.17 1.92
N GLU A 49 -23.78 9.04 2.59
CA GLU A 49 -24.86 8.95 3.59
C GLU A 49 -24.66 9.92 4.76
N ALA A 50 -23.42 10.09 5.23
CA ALA A 50 -23.08 10.97 6.34
C ALA A 50 -22.92 12.45 5.94
N ALA A 51 -22.88 12.77 4.65
CA ALA A 51 -22.72 14.13 4.15
C ALA A 51 -23.99 14.97 4.31
N SER A 52 -23.84 16.29 4.39
CA SER A 52 -24.97 17.20 4.31
C SER A 52 -25.70 17.04 2.95
N PRO A 53 -27.00 17.39 2.82
CA PRO A 53 -27.70 17.30 1.54
C PRO A 53 -27.02 18.09 0.41
N ALA A 54 -26.44 19.25 0.72
CA ALA A 54 -25.70 20.07 -0.24
C ALA A 54 -24.40 19.42 -0.68
N ASP A 55 -23.60 18.91 0.27
CA ASP A 55 -22.33 18.24 -0.02
C ASP A 55 -22.56 16.93 -0.79
N ARG A 56 -23.58 16.17 -0.40
CA ARG A 56 -23.95 14.94 -1.11
C ARG A 56 -24.28 15.23 -2.57
N LYS A 57 -25.11 16.23 -2.84
CA LYS A 57 -25.46 16.62 -4.21
C LYS A 57 -24.22 17.00 -5.03
N ALA A 58 -23.28 17.72 -4.42
CA ALA A 58 -22.04 18.11 -5.10
C ALA A 58 -21.11 16.90 -5.38
N LEU A 59 -21.00 15.95 -4.44
CA LEU A 59 -20.22 14.72 -4.62
C LEU A 59 -20.86 13.80 -5.68
N GLU A 60 -22.18 13.67 -5.68
CA GLU A 60 -22.92 12.91 -6.71
C GLU A 60 -22.77 13.55 -8.11
N ALA A 61 -22.72 14.88 -8.18
CA ALA A 61 -22.43 15.59 -9.43
C ALA A 61 -21.02 15.27 -9.94
N ALA A 62 -20.01 15.30 -9.08
CA ALA A 62 -18.63 14.95 -9.43
C ALA A 62 -18.50 13.48 -9.90
N LEU A 63 -19.21 12.54 -9.26
CA LEU A 63 -19.27 11.13 -9.70
C LEU A 63 -19.88 11.01 -11.10
N SER A 64 -20.98 11.75 -11.36
CA SER A 64 -21.66 11.75 -12.66
C SER A 64 -20.81 12.38 -13.76
N GLU A 65 -20.06 13.44 -13.45
CA GLU A 65 -19.21 14.16 -14.41
C GLU A 65 -18.11 13.26 -15.01
N LEU A 66 -17.52 12.38 -14.20
CA LEU A 66 -16.47 11.50 -14.67
C LEU A 66 -16.97 10.25 -15.41
N GLY A 67 -18.24 9.93 -15.38
CA GLY A 67 -18.82 8.80 -16.11
C GLY A 67 -18.06 7.48 -15.85
N ASN A 68 -17.38 6.94 -16.86
CA ASN A 68 -16.61 5.70 -16.73
C ASN A 68 -15.40 5.84 -15.77
N ASP A 69 -14.96 7.04 -15.46
CA ASP A 69 -13.89 7.33 -14.51
C ASP A 69 -14.39 7.65 -13.10
N ALA A 70 -15.69 7.52 -12.83
CA ALA A 70 -16.29 7.67 -11.49
C ALA A 70 -15.53 6.92 -10.38
N PRO A 71 -14.93 5.73 -10.59
CA PRO A 71 -14.10 5.07 -9.58
C PRO A 71 -12.93 5.91 -9.07
N VAL A 72 -12.44 6.87 -9.84
CA VAL A 72 -11.40 7.83 -9.39
C VAL A 72 -11.97 8.76 -8.30
N VAL A 73 -13.18 9.28 -8.53
CA VAL A 73 -13.89 10.12 -7.54
C VAL A 73 -14.28 9.32 -6.31
N GLU A 74 -14.76 8.08 -6.48
CA GLU A 74 -15.07 7.18 -5.36
C GLU A 74 -13.87 6.99 -4.44
N ARG A 75 -12.67 6.73 -5.01
CA ARG A 75 -11.43 6.62 -4.23
C ARG A 75 -11.05 7.92 -3.54
N ALA A 76 -11.23 9.08 -4.21
CA ALA A 76 -10.98 10.38 -3.58
C ALA A 76 -11.88 10.61 -2.38
N ILE A 77 -13.17 10.34 -2.52
CA ILE A 77 -14.14 10.40 -1.43
C ILE A 77 -13.75 9.40 -0.32
N ALA A 78 -13.44 8.16 -0.66
CA ALA A 78 -13.06 7.12 0.29
C ALA A 78 -11.75 7.41 1.03
N SER A 79 -10.78 8.08 0.39
CA SER A 79 -9.52 8.50 1.03
C SER A 79 -9.73 9.60 2.07
N GLY A 80 -10.84 10.31 2.02
CA GLY A 80 -11.19 11.42 2.91
C GLY A 80 -10.82 12.77 2.36
N ALA A 81 -10.69 12.89 1.05
CA ALA A 81 -10.52 14.18 0.40
C ALA A 81 -11.69 15.13 0.75
N PRO A 82 -11.41 16.42 1.02
CA PRO A 82 -12.43 17.44 1.16
C PRO A 82 -13.22 17.64 -0.14
N LEU A 83 -14.44 18.13 -0.02
CA LEU A 83 -15.34 18.31 -1.15
C LEU A 83 -14.74 19.17 -2.27
N ASP A 84 -14.10 20.28 -1.90
CA ASP A 84 -13.43 21.17 -2.85
C ASP A 84 -12.32 20.48 -3.64
N ALA A 85 -11.52 19.63 -2.97
CA ALA A 85 -10.49 18.86 -3.63
C ALA A 85 -11.06 17.80 -4.60
N VAL A 86 -12.18 17.17 -4.23
CA VAL A 86 -12.89 16.23 -5.13
C VAL A 86 -13.44 16.97 -6.35
N ALA A 87 -14.06 18.13 -6.16
CA ALA A 87 -14.59 18.94 -7.24
C ALA A 87 -13.49 19.44 -8.20
N ILE A 88 -12.33 19.85 -7.65
CA ILE A 88 -11.17 20.27 -8.46
C ILE A 88 -10.59 19.08 -9.24
N LEU A 89 -10.52 17.89 -8.65
CA LEU A 89 -10.09 16.68 -9.35
C LEU A 89 -11.02 16.39 -10.53
N ALA A 90 -12.34 16.43 -10.33
CA ALA A 90 -13.33 16.19 -11.37
C ALA A 90 -13.21 17.22 -12.50
N ALA A 91 -13.23 18.50 -12.18
CA ALA A 91 -13.11 19.58 -13.18
C ALA A 91 -11.76 19.58 -13.93
N ALA A 92 -10.68 19.13 -13.29
CA ALA A 92 -9.37 19.03 -13.94
C ALA A 92 -9.23 17.80 -14.85
N TRP A 93 -10.12 16.82 -14.73
CA TRP A 93 -9.97 15.50 -15.31
C TRP A 93 -9.75 15.55 -16.84
N ASP A 94 -10.60 16.25 -17.56
CA ASP A 94 -10.54 16.30 -19.02
C ASP A 94 -9.29 16.99 -19.55
N SER A 95 -8.68 17.87 -18.76
CA SER A 95 -7.46 18.59 -19.10
C SER A 95 -6.16 17.81 -18.82
N LEU A 96 -6.25 16.62 -18.23
CA LEU A 96 -5.10 15.73 -18.02
C LEU A 96 -4.75 15.01 -19.33
N ASP A 97 -3.45 14.84 -19.55
CA ASP A 97 -2.97 13.99 -20.66
C ASP A 97 -3.32 12.50 -20.40
N PRO A 98 -3.34 11.67 -21.44
CA PRO A 98 -3.69 10.27 -21.32
C PRO A 98 -2.83 9.48 -20.34
N ASP A 99 -1.53 9.74 -20.26
CA ASP A 99 -0.60 9.04 -19.36
C ASP A 99 -0.90 9.40 -17.90
N ALA A 100 -1.16 10.69 -17.63
CA ALA A 100 -1.55 11.14 -16.31
C ALA A 100 -2.90 10.51 -15.88
N LYS A 101 -3.90 10.48 -16.78
CA LYS A 101 -5.17 9.78 -16.51
C LYS A 101 -4.95 8.30 -16.21
N ALA A 102 -4.12 7.63 -17.00
CA ALA A 102 -3.81 6.20 -16.80
C ALA A 102 -3.19 5.95 -15.42
N LEU A 103 -2.18 6.77 -15.02
CA LEU A 103 -1.53 6.66 -13.72
C LEU A 103 -2.51 6.90 -12.57
N VAL A 104 -3.38 7.91 -12.67
CA VAL A 104 -4.38 8.21 -11.62
C VAL A 104 -5.44 7.11 -11.53
N ARG A 105 -5.85 6.51 -12.68
CA ARG A 105 -6.76 5.38 -12.69
C ARG A 105 -6.16 4.16 -12.02
N ASP A 106 -4.94 3.84 -12.38
CA ASP A 106 -4.24 2.63 -11.91
C ASP A 106 -2.72 2.83 -11.84
N PRO A 107 -2.17 3.13 -10.65
CA PRO A 107 -0.72 3.30 -10.48
C PRO A 107 0.10 2.04 -10.81
N LEU A 108 -0.49 0.85 -10.74
CA LEU A 108 0.22 -0.39 -11.09
C LEU A 108 0.36 -0.57 -12.60
N SER A 109 -0.53 0.05 -13.40
CA SER A 109 -0.56 0.00 -14.87
C SER A 109 -0.68 -1.40 -15.49
N ARG A 110 -0.71 -2.47 -14.68
CA ARG A 110 -0.78 -3.87 -15.14
C ARG A 110 -1.30 -4.81 -14.05
N ARG A 111 -1.73 -6.02 -14.49
CA ARG A 111 -2.24 -7.09 -13.60
C ARG A 111 -1.54 -8.43 -13.82
N ASP A 112 -0.39 -8.43 -14.48
CA ASP A 112 0.46 -9.58 -14.78
C ASP A 112 1.92 -9.27 -14.43
N PRO A 113 2.82 -10.25 -14.30
CA PRO A 113 4.23 -10.02 -13.99
C PRO A 113 4.92 -9.13 -15.03
N GLY A 114 5.78 -8.23 -14.55
CA GLY A 114 6.61 -7.33 -15.36
C GLY A 114 6.73 -5.93 -14.78
N PRO A 115 7.48 -5.04 -15.44
CA PRO A 115 7.78 -3.71 -14.92
C PRO A 115 6.52 -2.84 -14.82
N VAL A 116 6.39 -2.13 -13.71
CA VAL A 116 5.40 -1.07 -13.50
C VAL A 116 6.01 0.23 -14.01
N THR A 117 5.43 0.78 -15.08
CA THR A 117 5.98 1.96 -15.77
C THR A 117 4.91 3.00 -16.00
N TRP A 118 5.31 4.27 -15.87
CA TRP A 118 4.51 5.44 -16.17
C TRP A 118 5.25 6.28 -17.21
N SER A 119 4.73 6.37 -18.43
CA SER A 119 5.46 6.94 -19.55
C SER A 119 6.81 6.22 -19.76
N ARG A 120 7.90 6.78 -19.26
CA ARG A 120 9.26 6.21 -19.34
C ARG A 120 9.90 5.96 -17.97
N VAL A 121 9.12 6.12 -16.89
CA VAL A 121 9.61 5.98 -15.51
C VAL A 121 9.21 4.62 -15.00
N THR A 122 10.18 3.82 -14.56
CA THR A 122 9.90 2.59 -13.79
C THR A 122 9.71 2.95 -12.32
N ALA A 123 8.70 2.36 -11.70
CA ALA A 123 8.34 2.61 -10.30
C ALA A 123 9.33 1.95 -9.32
N THR A 124 10.62 2.33 -9.38
CA THR A 124 11.66 1.78 -8.51
C THR A 124 11.83 2.57 -7.23
N GLN A 125 12.38 1.93 -6.19
CA GLN A 125 12.82 2.62 -4.99
C GLN A 125 14.02 3.53 -5.27
N VAL A 126 14.14 4.65 -4.52
CA VAL A 126 15.23 5.62 -4.69
C VAL A 126 16.59 5.03 -4.33
N ASN A 127 16.64 4.25 -3.25
CA ASN A 127 17.87 3.64 -2.76
C ASN A 127 17.57 2.37 -1.94
N GLN A 128 18.62 1.71 -1.44
CA GLN A 128 18.51 0.42 -0.73
C GLN A 128 17.73 0.49 0.60
N THR A 129 17.42 1.67 1.13
CA THR A 129 16.71 1.84 2.41
C THR A 129 15.26 2.29 2.23
N THR A 130 14.83 2.62 1.01
CA THR A 130 13.51 3.19 0.72
C THR A 130 12.48 2.19 0.21
N CYS A 131 12.75 0.88 0.26
CA CYS A 131 11.80 -0.16 -0.19
C CYS A 131 10.43 -0.05 0.51
N GLY A 132 10.42 0.11 1.83
CA GLY A 132 9.18 0.29 2.58
C GLY A 132 8.47 1.61 2.25
N ALA A 133 9.22 2.68 1.99
CA ALA A 133 8.64 3.96 1.57
C ALA A 133 8.05 3.89 0.16
N ALA A 134 8.72 3.22 -0.79
CA ALA A 134 8.20 2.97 -2.13
C ALA A 134 6.93 2.10 -2.10
N THR A 135 6.92 1.05 -1.27
CA THR A 135 5.75 0.21 -1.03
C THR A 135 4.56 1.03 -0.49
N MET A 136 4.80 1.91 0.49
CA MET A 136 3.77 2.80 1.05
C MET A 136 3.32 3.86 0.04
N ALA A 137 4.24 4.43 -0.75
CA ALA A 137 3.92 5.40 -1.80
C ALA A 137 3.02 4.78 -2.87
N MET A 138 3.34 3.55 -3.32
CA MET A 138 2.50 2.81 -4.25
C MET A 138 1.11 2.55 -3.67
N MET A 139 1.04 2.07 -2.43
CA MET A 139 -0.23 1.84 -1.75
C MET A 139 -1.05 3.13 -1.58
N LEU A 140 -0.40 4.25 -1.25
CA LEU A 140 -1.07 5.56 -1.18
C LEU A 140 -1.64 6.00 -2.52
N MET A 141 -0.88 5.88 -3.61
CA MET A 141 -1.35 6.22 -4.95
C MET A 141 -2.54 5.35 -5.39
N MET A 142 -2.52 4.05 -5.04
CA MET A 142 -3.66 3.15 -5.28
C MET A 142 -4.92 3.57 -4.51
N GLY A 143 -4.75 4.09 -3.29
CA GLY A 143 -5.85 4.43 -2.39
C GLY A 143 -6.33 5.87 -2.45
N ASP A 144 -5.48 6.80 -2.92
CA ASP A 144 -5.77 8.23 -2.95
C ASP A 144 -5.38 8.84 -4.31
N PRO A 145 -6.34 9.10 -5.17
CA PRO A 145 -6.08 9.65 -6.50
C PRO A 145 -5.51 11.07 -6.47
N LEU A 146 -5.60 11.82 -5.37
CA LEU A 146 -4.93 13.14 -5.25
C LEU A 146 -3.42 12.98 -5.11
N VAL A 147 -2.94 11.91 -4.46
CA VAL A 147 -1.51 11.56 -4.42
C VAL A 147 -1.04 11.14 -5.81
N ALA A 148 -1.80 10.27 -6.49
CA ALA A 148 -1.49 9.84 -7.85
C ALA A 148 -1.50 11.01 -8.84
N LEU A 149 -2.46 11.94 -8.74
CA LEU A 149 -2.55 13.14 -9.55
C LEU A 149 -1.31 14.03 -9.39
N TRP A 150 -0.87 14.24 -8.15
CA TRP A 150 0.33 15.03 -7.92
C TRP A 150 1.57 14.35 -8.51
N VAL A 151 1.74 13.05 -8.33
CA VAL A 151 2.86 12.32 -8.95
C VAL A 151 2.80 12.40 -10.47
N ALA A 152 1.63 12.19 -11.07
CA ALA A 152 1.44 12.20 -12.52
C ALA A 152 1.72 13.57 -13.15
N SER A 153 1.18 14.64 -12.56
CA SER A 153 1.08 15.95 -13.23
C SER A 153 1.66 17.12 -12.44
N GLY A 154 2.00 16.94 -11.16
CA GLY A 154 2.34 18.03 -10.23
C GLY A 154 1.14 18.89 -9.81
N ARG A 155 -0.07 18.57 -10.28
CA ARG A 155 -1.27 19.33 -9.92
C ARG A 155 -1.69 19.06 -8.50
N ARG A 156 -2.21 20.08 -7.85
CA ARG A 156 -2.76 20.02 -6.51
C ARG A 156 -4.28 19.98 -6.58
N GLY A 157 -4.92 19.28 -5.66
CA GLY A 157 -6.38 19.31 -5.47
C GLY A 157 -6.84 20.62 -4.78
N GLY A 158 -6.45 21.78 -5.30
CA GLY A 158 -6.72 23.08 -4.70
C GLY A 158 -5.82 23.39 -3.50
N PRO A 159 -6.33 24.06 -2.44
CA PRO A 159 -5.57 24.34 -1.23
C PRO A 159 -5.28 23.09 -0.39
N TYR A 160 -6.07 22.02 -0.56
CA TYR A 160 -5.83 20.76 0.12
C TYR A 160 -4.69 19.99 -0.54
N LEU A 161 -3.76 19.55 0.29
CA LEU A 161 -2.72 18.59 -0.08
C LEU A 161 -2.76 17.41 0.89
N PRO A 162 -2.75 16.17 0.39
CA PRO A 162 -2.47 15.02 1.24
C PRO A 162 -1.18 15.25 2.04
N PRO A 163 -1.10 14.85 3.32
CA PRO A 163 0.06 15.15 4.16
C PRO A 163 1.40 14.69 3.57
N GLU A 164 1.38 13.55 2.88
CA GLU A 164 2.56 12.96 2.24
C GLU A 164 3.03 13.81 1.05
N VAL A 165 2.07 14.34 0.29
CA VAL A 165 2.33 15.26 -0.84
C VAL A 165 2.85 16.60 -0.33
N PHE A 166 2.26 17.14 0.73
CA PHE A 166 2.74 18.38 1.35
C PHE A 166 4.20 18.26 1.79
N GLU A 167 4.54 17.17 2.49
CA GLU A 167 5.91 16.92 2.95
C GLU A 167 6.88 16.74 1.76
N ALA A 168 6.45 16.06 0.69
CA ALA A 168 7.25 15.88 -0.51
C ALA A 168 7.49 17.19 -1.27
N ASP A 169 6.45 18.01 -1.41
CA ASP A 169 6.48 19.28 -2.11
C ASP A 169 7.37 20.34 -1.38
N VAL A 170 7.32 20.34 -0.04
CA VAL A 170 8.12 21.26 0.80
C VAL A 170 9.59 20.87 0.89
N ARG A 171 9.96 19.60 0.65
CA ARG A 171 11.39 19.19 0.67
C ARG A 171 12.25 19.99 -0.27
N GLY A 172 11.67 20.62 -1.26
CA GLY A 172 12.35 21.50 -2.19
C GLY A 172 13.17 20.74 -3.24
N GLY A 173 13.61 21.47 -4.26
CA GLY A 173 14.33 20.97 -5.41
C GLY A 173 13.52 21.13 -6.69
N ALA A 174 14.11 20.78 -7.82
CA ALA A 174 13.42 20.79 -9.11
C ALA A 174 12.52 19.56 -9.21
N ILE A 175 11.24 19.70 -8.81
CA ILE A 175 10.24 18.62 -8.88
C ILE A 175 9.40 18.82 -10.14
N HIS A 176 9.98 18.53 -11.30
CA HIS A 176 9.35 18.82 -12.59
C HIS A 176 8.81 17.59 -13.30
N THR A 177 9.43 16.43 -13.10
CA THR A 177 9.07 15.18 -13.79
C THR A 177 8.28 14.23 -12.88
N VAL A 178 7.67 13.21 -13.49
CA VAL A 178 7.05 12.10 -12.74
C VAL A 178 8.07 11.40 -11.84
N ALA A 179 9.32 11.21 -12.35
CA ALA A 179 10.41 10.60 -11.59
C ALA A 179 10.75 11.43 -10.34
N ASP A 180 10.94 12.74 -10.48
CA ASP A 180 11.28 13.62 -9.36
C ASP A 180 10.20 13.58 -8.27
N ARG A 181 8.92 13.58 -8.68
CA ARG A 181 7.79 13.52 -7.73
C ARG A 181 7.67 12.15 -7.05
N TRP A 182 7.88 11.08 -7.79
CA TRP A 182 7.92 9.74 -7.23
C TRP A 182 9.04 9.58 -6.20
N ASP A 183 10.23 10.05 -6.50
CA ASP A 183 11.38 10.02 -5.59
C ASP A 183 11.16 10.90 -4.36
N SER A 184 10.64 12.11 -4.56
CA SER A 184 10.34 13.04 -3.46
C SER A 184 9.28 12.48 -2.51
N LEU A 185 8.23 11.82 -3.03
CA LEU A 185 7.21 11.17 -2.24
C LEU A 185 7.79 10.05 -1.36
N GLN A 186 8.64 9.19 -1.94
CA GLN A 186 9.31 8.14 -1.20
C GLN A 186 10.18 8.69 -0.08
N LEU A 187 10.99 9.71 -0.38
CA LEU A 187 11.89 10.33 0.61
C LEU A 187 11.10 11.00 1.73
N ALA A 188 9.99 11.67 1.44
CA ALA A 188 9.12 12.26 2.46
C ALA A 188 8.51 11.17 3.37
N ILE A 189 8.01 10.08 2.79
CA ILE A 189 7.49 8.95 3.55
C ILE A 189 8.59 8.31 4.40
N HIS A 190 9.80 8.12 3.84
CA HIS A 190 10.93 7.52 4.56
C HIS A 190 11.31 8.34 5.80
N ASP A 191 11.40 9.65 5.66
CA ASP A 191 11.66 10.55 6.79
C ASP A 191 10.55 10.49 7.84
N ARG A 192 9.29 10.46 7.40
CA ARG A 192 8.14 10.41 8.28
C ARG A 192 8.08 9.13 9.10
N VAL A 193 8.38 7.97 8.50
CA VAL A 193 8.37 6.68 9.20
C VAL A 193 9.56 6.49 10.13
N THR A 194 10.71 7.13 9.83
CA THR A 194 11.92 7.00 10.63
C THR A 194 12.03 8.03 11.75
N ARG A 195 11.48 9.25 11.57
CA ARG A 195 11.61 10.37 12.52
C ARG A 195 11.23 10.04 13.97
N HIS A 196 10.21 9.21 14.17
CA HIS A 196 9.73 8.77 15.49
C HIS A 196 9.63 7.23 15.57
N GLY A 197 10.59 6.53 14.96
CA GLY A 197 10.54 5.08 14.82
C GLY A 197 10.60 4.33 16.14
N LEU A 198 11.23 4.89 17.16
CA LEU A 198 11.32 4.37 18.54
C LEU A 198 10.64 5.31 19.56
N GLY A 199 9.49 5.86 19.22
CA GLY A 199 8.78 6.83 20.06
C GLY A 199 9.36 8.24 19.89
N LEU A 200 10.12 8.73 20.87
CA LEU A 200 10.80 10.02 20.81
C LEU A 200 12.17 9.97 20.12
N VAL A 201 12.70 8.75 19.88
CA VAL A 201 14.02 8.55 19.25
C VAL A 201 13.82 8.19 17.77
N PRO A 202 14.60 8.80 16.85
CA PRO A 202 14.58 8.41 15.44
C PRO A 202 15.03 6.96 15.25
N TRP A 203 14.39 6.27 14.29
CA TRP A 203 14.86 4.98 13.79
C TRP A 203 16.02 5.22 12.82
N PRO A 204 17.14 4.47 12.94
CA PRO A 204 18.25 4.65 12.01
C PRO A 204 17.81 4.33 10.57
N GLN A 205 17.93 5.30 9.66
CA GLN A 205 17.46 5.21 8.28
C GLN A 205 18.10 4.04 7.51
N ALA A 206 19.32 3.66 7.87
CA ALA A 206 20.03 2.51 7.29
C ALA A 206 19.30 1.17 7.47
N TYR A 207 18.38 1.06 8.43
CA TYR A 207 17.56 -0.14 8.64
C TYR A 207 16.20 -0.09 7.92
N GLY A 208 15.99 0.90 7.05
CA GLY A 208 14.75 1.03 6.28
C GLY A 208 13.53 1.40 7.13
N THR A 209 12.37 0.95 6.73
CA THR A 209 11.08 1.30 7.35
C THR A 209 10.70 0.33 8.47
N PRO A 210 10.56 0.78 9.73
CA PRO A 210 10.19 -0.11 10.83
C PRO A 210 8.76 -0.63 10.68
N PRO A 211 8.50 -1.96 10.84
CA PRO A 211 7.19 -2.57 10.58
C PRO A 211 6.04 -1.95 11.41
N TRP A 212 6.30 -1.59 12.67
CA TRP A 212 5.28 -1.00 13.55
C TRP A 212 4.89 0.44 13.18
N ARG A 213 5.68 1.10 12.34
CA ARG A 213 5.34 2.45 11.85
C ARG A 213 4.45 2.39 10.61
N VAL A 214 4.61 1.39 9.76
CA VAL A 214 3.79 1.21 8.55
C VAL A 214 2.31 1.09 8.92
N ASN A 215 1.96 0.25 9.89
CA ASN A 215 0.56 0.08 10.30
C ASN A 215 -0.09 1.35 10.88
N ASN A 216 0.69 2.29 11.41
CA ASN A 216 0.19 3.55 11.96
C ASN A 216 0.10 4.67 10.94
N LEU A 217 0.95 4.62 9.90
CA LEU A 217 1.05 5.67 8.88
C LEU A 217 0.40 5.29 7.56
N THR A 218 0.07 3.99 7.37
CA THR A 218 -0.65 3.55 6.18
C THR A 218 -2.05 4.15 6.14
N ARG A 219 -2.32 4.91 5.07
CA ARG A 219 -3.60 5.53 4.79
C ARG A 219 -4.19 4.92 3.52
N PHE A 220 -5.34 4.24 3.65
CA PHE A 220 -6.01 3.58 2.55
C PHE A 220 -7.50 3.45 2.87
N ALA A 221 -8.36 4.11 2.09
CA ALA A 221 -9.82 4.08 2.23
C ALA A 221 -10.34 4.29 3.68
N GLY A 222 -9.64 5.09 4.51
CA GLY A 222 -9.99 5.31 5.91
C GLY A 222 -9.88 4.07 6.81
N LEU A 223 -9.25 3.01 6.33
CA LEU A 223 -9.01 1.79 7.11
C LEU A 223 -7.91 1.97 8.14
N ARG A 224 -7.94 1.12 9.16
CA ARG A 224 -6.84 0.93 10.10
C ARG A 224 -6.12 -0.38 9.79
N PHE A 225 -4.83 -0.39 10.00
CA PHE A 225 -3.98 -1.56 9.78
C PHE A 225 -3.37 -2.06 11.09
N ARG A 226 -2.93 -3.30 11.09
CA ARG A 226 -2.15 -3.92 12.17
C ARG A 226 -0.97 -4.67 11.58
N GLY A 227 0.17 -4.54 12.24
CA GLY A 227 1.32 -5.39 11.96
C GLY A 227 1.15 -6.76 12.63
N VAL A 228 1.44 -7.81 11.91
CA VAL A 228 1.34 -9.19 12.37
C VAL A 228 2.66 -9.90 12.12
N LEU A 229 3.22 -10.51 13.17
CA LEU A 229 4.38 -11.40 13.02
C LEU A 229 3.95 -12.72 12.36
N VAL A 230 4.77 -13.19 11.44
CA VAL A 230 4.58 -14.45 10.73
C VAL A 230 5.75 -15.37 11.05
N ASP A 231 5.47 -16.58 11.50
CA ASP A 231 6.45 -17.66 11.56
C ASP A 231 6.31 -18.54 10.31
N ASP A 232 7.02 -18.18 9.27
CA ASP A 232 6.96 -18.84 7.96
C ASP A 232 7.58 -20.25 7.92
N ALA A 233 8.13 -20.73 9.04
CA ALA A 233 8.48 -22.13 9.24
C ALA A 233 7.25 -22.98 9.64
N ARG A 234 6.12 -22.36 9.90
CA ARG A 234 4.87 -23.00 10.29
C ARG A 234 3.86 -22.93 9.16
N ALA A 235 3.50 -24.05 8.59
CA ALA A 235 2.57 -24.15 7.47
C ALA A 235 1.17 -23.57 7.81
N ASP A 236 0.71 -23.70 9.06
CA ASP A 236 -0.55 -23.15 9.54
C ASP A 236 -0.55 -21.60 9.58
N GLU A 237 0.58 -20.98 9.95
CA GLU A 237 0.71 -19.53 9.93
C GLU A 237 0.82 -18.98 8.49
N VAL A 238 1.51 -19.69 7.60
CA VAL A 238 1.59 -19.35 6.18
C VAL A 238 0.21 -19.45 5.52
N ALA A 239 -0.53 -20.54 5.78
CA ALA A 239 -1.89 -20.70 5.27
C ALA A 239 -2.83 -19.59 5.78
N ALA A 240 -2.74 -19.24 7.07
CA ALA A 240 -3.52 -18.15 7.64
C ALA A 240 -3.16 -16.78 7.02
N LEU A 241 -1.87 -16.51 6.79
CA LEU A 241 -1.43 -15.30 6.07
C LEU A 241 -2.03 -15.26 4.66
N ALA A 242 -1.94 -16.39 3.92
CA ALA A 242 -2.47 -16.49 2.57
C ALA A 242 -3.98 -16.23 2.52
N ALA A 243 -4.75 -16.80 3.45
CA ALA A 243 -6.19 -16.57 3.55
C ALA A 243 -6.52 -15.10 3.83
N HIS A 244 -5.85 -14.47 4.80
CA HIS A 244 -6.04 -13.04 5.09
C HIS A 244 -5.66 -12.13 3.92
N ALA A 245 -4.55 -12.44 3.24
CA ALA A 245 -4.10 -11.66 2.10
C ALA A 245 -5.09 -11.78 0.94
N ARG A 246 -5.57 -12.99 0.61
CA ARG A 246 -6.59 -13.20 -0.43
C ARG A 246 -7.87 -12.43 -0.13
N ALA A 247 -8.35 -12.49 1.10
CA ALA A 247 -9.55 -11.76 1.53
C ALA A 247 -9.36 -10.23 1.41
N ALA A 248 -8.20 -9.70 1.82
CA ALA A 248 -7.91 -8.28 1.68
C ALA A 248 -7.83 -7.85 0.21
N LEU A 249 -7.16 -8.65 -0.63
CA LEU A 249 -7.02 -8.39 -2.07
C LEU A 249 -8.34 -8.49 -2.82
N ALA A 250 -9.22 -9.42 -2.45
CA ALA A 250 -10.58 -9.51 -3.00
C ALA A 250 -11.40 -8.25 -2.70
N ASP A 251 -11.09 -7.55 -1.63
CA ASP A 251 -11.70 -6.27 -1.23
C ASP A 251 -10.95 -5.05 -1.84
N GLY A 252 -9.97 -5.27 -2.71
CA GLY A 252 -9.15 -4.23 -3.32
C GLY A 252 -8.09 -3.64 -2.37
N ILE A 253 -7.79 -4.30 -1.24
CA ILE A 253 -6.87 -3.79 -0.22
C ILE A 253 -5.50 -4.47 -0.37
N PRO A 254 -4.44 -3.74 -0.77
CA PRO A 254 -3.10 -4.30 -0.87
C PRO A 254 -2.49 -4.60 0.50
N VAL A 255 -1.56 -5.58 0.52
CA VAL A 255 -0.97 -6.10 1.75
C VAL A 255 0.55 -5.99 1.74
N PRO A 256 1.15 -5.08 2.54
CA PRO A 256 2.60 -5.02 2.70
C PRO A 256 3.14 -6.25 3.43
N LEU A 257 4.20 -6.85 2.88
CA LEU A 257 4.96 -7.94 3.50
C LEU A 257 6.41 -7.52 3.74
N TYR A 258 6.94 -7.92 4.88
CA TYR A 258 8.35 -7.73 5.22
C TYR A 258 9.11 -9.03 4.98
N ALA A 259 10.03 -8.97 4.03
CA ALA A 259 10.90 -10.07 3.66
C ALA A 259 12.21 -10.03 4.45
N SER A 260 12.77 -11.21 4.68
CA SER A 260 14.05 -11.44 5.35
C SER A 260 14.76 -12.65 4.73
N GLY A 261 16.02 -12.82 5.08
CA GLY A 261 16.80 -13.99 4.69
C GLY A 261 16.79 -15.11 5.72
N ASP A 262 17.41 -16.22 5.35
CA ASP A 262 17.68 -17.32 6.26
C ASP A 262 18.89 -16.99 7.15
N SER A 263 18.88 -17.50 8.39
CA SER A 263 20.03 -17.41 9.33
C SER A 263 21.32 -18.03 8.78
N ALA A 264 21.22 -18.98 7.85
CA ALA A 264 22.36 -19.53 7.12
C ALA A 264 23.14 -18.50 6.31
N ARG A 265 22.54 -17.33 6.01
CA ARG A 265 23.15 -16.21 5.28
C ARG A 265 23.75 -15.14 6.21
N GLY A 266 23.77 -15.39 7.51
CA GLY A 266 24.23 -14.47 8.53
C GLY A 266 23.08 -13.85 9.35
N LEU A 267 23.40 -13.45 10.59
CA LEU A 267 22.42 -12.88 11.53
C LEU A 267 21.79 -11.58 10.99
N ASP A 268 22.53 -10.82 10.19
CA ASP A 268 22.04 -9.59 9.56
C ASP A 268 20.93 -9.82 8.55
N SER A 269 20.85 -11.00 7.94
CA SER A 269 19.82 -11.37 6.97
C SER A 269 18.46 -11.66 7.61
N VAL A 270 18.45 -11.97 8.91
CA VAL A 270 17.24 -12.34 9.66
C VAL A 270 16.40 -11.12 10.02
N VAL A 271 17.00 -9.94 10.10
CA VAL A 271 16.27 -8.70 10.35
C VAL A 271 15.48 -8.36 9.08
N PRO A 272 14.15 -8.17 9.17
CA PRO A 272 13.36 -7.81 8.00
C PRO A 272 13.83 -6.46 7.43
N ARG A 273 14.41 -6.49 6.23
CA ARG A 273 15.01 -5.30 5.60
C ARG A 273 14.38 -4.94 4.27
N HIS A 274 13.51 -5.78 3.76
CA HIS A 274 12.87 -5.54 2.49
C HIS A 274 11.35 -5.57 2.65
N VAL A 275 10.66 -4.71 1.91
CA VAL A 275 9.20 -4.61 1.97
C VAL A 275 8.67 -4.68 0.54
N VAL A 276 7.69 -5.56 0.34
CA VAL A 276 6.98 -5.73 -0.93
C VAL A 276 5.48 -5.55 -0.70
N LEU A 277 4.71 -5.34 -1.76
CA LEU A 277 3.27 -5.12 -1.68
C LEU A 277 2.52 -6.20 -2.45
N LEU A 278 1.75 -7.02 -1.77
CA LEU A 278 0.78 -7.88 -2.47
C LEU A 278 -0.34 -7.00 -3.03
N VAL A 279 -0.61 -7.15 -4.32
CA VAL A 279 -1.53 -6.28 -5.07
C VAL A 279 -2.61 -7.04 -5.83
N GLY A 280 -2.50 -8.36 -5.89
CA GLY A 280 -3.46 -9.23 -6.58
C GLY A 280 -3.16 -10.69 -6.36
N VAL A 281 -3.99 -11.53 -6.99
CA VAL A 281 -3.83 -12.99 -7.05
C VAL A 281 -3.72 -13.43 -8.51
N ASP A 282 -2.95 -14.50 -8.73
CA ASP A 282 -2.76 -15.13 -10.05
C ASP A 282 -2.79 -16.64 -9.83
N GLY A 283 -3.98 -17.22 -9.93
CA GLY A 283 -4.25 -18.60 -9.55
C GLY A 283 -3.98 -18.82 -8.06
N ASP A 284 -3.11 -19.77 -7.74
CA ASP A 284 -2.71 -20.06 -6.36
C ASP A 284 -1.62 -19.14 -5.83
N ALA A 285 -0.95 -18.38 -6.69
CA ALA A 285 0.07 -17.42 -6.33
C ALA A 285 -0.52 -16.02 -6.08
N PHE A 286 0.31 -15.14 -5.53
CA PHE A 286 0.05 -13.72 -5.39
C PHE A 286 0.82 -12.94 -6.44
N LEU A 287 0.33 -11.75 -6.80
CA LEU A 287 1.10 -10.72 -7.47
C LEU A 287 1.67 -9.78 -6.43
N ALA A 288 2.98 -9.61 -6.44
CA ALA A 288 3.71 -8.75 -5.52
C ALA A 288 4.44 -7.66 -6.31
N TYR A 289 4.19 -6.40 -5.98
CA TYR A 289 5.04 -5.29 -6.41
C TYR A 289 6.31 -5.30 -5.58
N GLU A 290 7.45 -5.43 -6.26
CA GLU A 290 8.78 -5.44 -5.67
C GLU A 290 9.51 -4.13 -6.04
N PRO A 291 9.79 -3.25 -5.04
CA PRO A 291 10.22 -1.89 -5.32
C PRO A 291 11.66 -1.76 -5.82
N SER A 292 12.56 -2.71 -5.60
CA SER A 292 13.92 -2.59 -6.14
C SER A 292 14.00 -2.84 -7.64
N SER A 293 13.15 -3.70 -8.16
CA SER A 293 12.98 -3.90 -9.61
C SER A 293 11.93 -2.97 -10.22
N GLY A 294 11.03 -2.42 -9.40
CA GLY A 294 9.88 -1.65 -9.86
C GLY A 294 8.91 -2.51 -10.68
N ALA A 295 8.73 -3.78 -10.32
CA ALA A 295 7.99 -4.73 -11.12
C ALA A 295 7.00 -5.56 -10.29
N LEU A 296 5.99 -6.12 -10.97
CA LEU A 296 5.16 -7.18 -10.43
C LEU A 296 5.80 -8.53 -10.67
N HIS A 297 5.82 -9.36 -9.63
CA HIS A 297 6.31 -10.73 -9.66
C HIS A 297 5.27 -11.69 -9.07
N ARG A 298 5.29 -12.94 -9.52
CA ARG A 298 4.53 -14.01 -8.87
C ARG A 298 5.22 -14.44 -7.58
N LEU A 299 4.44 -14.55 -6.50
CA LEU A 299 4.88 -15.01 -5.20
C LEU A 299 4.04 -16.20 -4.75
N ASP A 300 4.68 -17.35 -4.60
CA ASP A 300 4.11 -18.51 -3.94
C ASP A 300 4.53 -18.49 -2.46
N LEU A 301 3.57 -18.27 -1.56
CA LEU A 301 3.82 -18.32 -0.12
C LEU A 301 4.11 -19.74 0.38
N GLY A 302 3.70 -20.77 -0.36
CA GLY A 302 4.03 -22.17 -0.04
C GLY A 302 5.51 -22.52 -0.27
N ALA A 303 6.22 -21.74 -1.08
CA ALA A 303 7.64 -21.93 -1.39
C ALA A 303 8.59 -21.17 -0.45
N LEU A 304 8.07 -20.49 0.59
CA LEU A 304 8.91 -19.77 1.57
C LEU A 304 9.92 -20.70 2.26
N GLY A 305 11.11 -20.18 2.48
CA GLY A 305 12.24 -20.95 3.05
C GLY A 305 13.05 -21.75 2.03
N GLY A 306 12.58 -21.81 0.78
CA GLY A 306 13.30 -22.40 -0.34
C GLY A 306 14.31 -21.45 -0.98
N THR A 307 14.40 -21.47 -2.31
CA THR A 307 15.26 -20.55 -3.07
C THR A 307 14.79 -19.10 -2.93
N PRO A 308 15.72 -18.13 -2.99
CA PRO A 308 15.36 -16.71 -3.02
C PRO A 308 14.39 -16.38 -4.16
N ALA A 309 13.36 -15.60 -3.85
CA ALA A 309 12.34 -15.22 -4.79
C ALA A 309 12.51 -13.76 -5.26
N ALA A 310 12.47 -13.51 -6.56
CA ALA A 310 12.48 -12.15 -7.11
C ALA A 310 11.34 -11.29 -6.52
N ALA A 311 10.17 -11.89 -6.30
CA ALA A 311 9.02 -11.27 -5.66
C ALA A 311 9.28 -10.75 -4.23
N LEU A 312 10.33 -11.21 -3.58
CA LEU A 312 10.76 -10.80 -2.24
C LEU A 312 12.11 -10.04 -2.27
N GLY A 313 12.51 -9.49 -3.43
CA GLY A 313 13.80 -8.81 -3.59
C GLY A 313 14.99 -9.76 -3.37
N ASN A 314 14.87 -11.00 -3.83
CA ASN A 314 15.85 -12.09 -3.65
C ASN A 314 16.03 -12.55 -2.19
N TRP A 315 15.04 -12.30 -1.34
CA TRP A 315 14.90 -12.93 -0.03
C TRP A 315 14.02 -14.19 -0.14
N ASN A 316 14.02 -15.02 0.89
CA ASN A 316 13.27 -16.28 0.87
C ASN A 316 12.36 -16.49 2.10
N ARG A 317 12.26 -15.51 2.98
CA ARG A 317 11.47 -15.55 4.20
C ARG A 317 10.53 -14.36 4.31
N VAL A 318 9.39 -14.55 4.97
CA VAL A 318 8.47 -13.48 5.37
C VAL A 318 8.36 -13.49 6.89
N ALA A 319 8.66 -12.36 7.52
CA ALA A 319 8.64 -12.23 8.97
C ALA A 319 7.48 -11.40 9.51
N TRP A 320 6.86 -10.56 8.67
CA TRP A 320 5.83 -9.64 9.08
C TRP A 320 4.88 -9.29 7.93
N ALA A 321 3.60 -9.12 8.26
CA ALA A 321 2.58 -8.61 7.33
C ALA A 321 1.84 -7.42 7.96
N VAL A 322 1.37 -6.50 7.13
CA VAL A 322 0.53 -5.37 7.54
C VAL A 322 -0.88 -5.60 6.97
N LEU A 323 -1.79 -6.00 7.84
CA LEU A 323 -3.14 -6.42 7.47
C LEU A 323 -4.19 -5.37 7.86
N PRO A 324 -5.27 -5.20 7.09
CA PRO A 324 -6.38 -4.36 7.50
C PRO A 324 -7.00 -4.91 8.80
N LYS A 325 -7.39 -3.98 9.70
CA LYS A 325 -8.18 -4.36 10.89
C LYS A 325 -9.62 -4.56 10.45
N VAL A 326 -10.09 -5.79 10.54
CA VAL A 326 -11.52 -6.08 10.50
C VAL A 326 -12.10 -5.55 11.80
N ARG A 327 -13.11 -4.67 11.74
CA ARG A 327 -13.85 -4.28 12.94
C ARG A 327 -14.68 -5.48 13.35
N ASP A 328 -14.40 -6.03 14.54
CA ASP A 328 -15.38 -6.84 15.23
C ASP A 328 -16.63 -5.97 15.41
N ARG A 329 -17.76 -6.41 14.85
CA ARG A 329 -19.06 -5.78 15.04
C ARG A 329 -19.54 -6.03 16.45
#